data_d168198688b4de90e89c63fb7c6a58ba
#
_entry.id   d168198688b4de90e89c63fb7c6a58ba
#
_cell.length_a   1.000
_cell.length_b   1.000
_cell.length_c   1.000
_cell.angle_alpha   90.00
_cell.angle_beta   90.00
_cell.angle_gamma   90.00
#
_symmetry.space_group_name_H-M   'P 1'
#
loop_
_entity.id
_entity.type
_entity.pdbx_description
1 polymer ?
#
loop_
_entity_poly.entity_id
_entity_poly.type
_entity_poly.pdbx_seq_one_letter_code
_entity_poly.pdbx_strand_id
1 'polypeptide(L)'
;MLAALAACTESGDTIVSKTVDSPNTLTVASSNVELAAGVESFELSVDSRGEAWKTIVTPAEHDWLRIMPTESDGSDASVYFLAEEDNTTYEPRSVEVLFYSEHGSRKVTVSQSGMPIEKNGLPARWYFTENEMRASGWVANRVLFANAGEGRSLASVSAVGADGRNPVCALSTAYKTSAAAMKMFTGDCLLFTVPVKSLAAGTDIDFMGTFGATDNSAPKYWMCEIFDGGEWREPEASDIKTAADGTRYSFYIKNFSSYQHTTFVQTFTLSETVRDGVLKIRCRAVGSINGGGSTLLPTAAGGIYMPSHEFHLATICAYEGIAAEDTKKVLLLGNSFTHYFCTAWKLKELARSQGHRLDMRINIKGSQTFANHLALELSQAAINEGGYDYAFLQEQSQAHAKYYADPVSNGQLLTDMRNLSAQVMQHSPSCRVVLENTWAFPKSGWDGHGSSSAFEAALLAGAKAIAAADTNVACVSPIGVAFDKAYASGITDLWYTDSKHPNINGAYLKACVNYLVLFGEQFDDNAADCGVAADTAAKLRAIAEDVVLGHESEYGIER
;
A
#
# COMPACT_ATOMS: atom_id res chain seq x y z
N MET A 1 5.12 -10.35 37.74
CA MET A 1 5.91 -11.38 38.49
C MET A 1 7.27 -10.75 38.74
N LEU A 2 7.47 -10.15 39.91
CA LEU A 2 8.75 -9.56 40.31
C LEU A 2 9.72 -10.70 40.62
N ALA A 3 10.81 -10.78 39.88
CA ALA A 3 11.95 -11.63 40.24
C ALA A 3 12.88 -10.83 41.15
N ALA A 4 12.99 -11.26 42.41
CA ALA A 4 13.95 -10.72 43.36
C ALA A 4 15.36 -11.15 42.97
N LEU A 5 16.29 -10.19 42.85
CA LEU A 5 17.73 -10.49 42.86
C LEU A 5 18.15 -10.93 44.27
N ALA A 6 18.48 -12.20 44.42
CA ALA A 6 19.15 -12.67 45.59
C ALA A 6 20.67 -12.53 45.42
N ALA A 7 21.28 -11.66 46.21
CA ALA A 7 22.74 -11.67 46.40
C ALA A 7 23.12 -12.75 47.40
N CYS A 8 23.93 -13.70 46.97
CA CYS A 8 24.55 -14.67 47.87
C CYS A 8 25.66 -13.99 48.68
N THR A 9 25.49 -13.92 50.01
CA THR A 9 26.61 -13.82 50.95
C THR A 9 26.49 -14.98 51.96
N GLU A 10 27.49 -15.84 52.00
CA GLU A 10 27.66 -16.85 53.05
C GLU A 10 28.02 -16.14 54.36
N SER A 11 27.10 -16.12 55.29
CA SER A 11 27.36 -16.21 56.75
C SER A 11 26.02 -16.39 57.44
N GLY A 12 25.95 -17.42 58.28
CA GLY A 12 24.73 -17.81 58.98
C GLY A 12 24.37 -16.85 60.09
N ASP A 13 23.55 -15.87 59.76
CA ASP A 13 22.79 -15.10 60.75
C ASP A 13 21.32 -15.18 60.37
N THR A 14 20.53 -15.62 61.34
CA THR A 14 19.08 -15.71 61.27
C THR A 14 18.50 -14.30 61.05
N ILE A 15 18.10 -13.98 59.82
CA ILE A 15 17.39 -12.73 59.51
C ILE A 15 16.00 -12.85 60.14
N VAL A 16 15.82 -12.28 61.32
CA VAL A 16 14.52 -11.95 61.86
C VAL A 16 13.93 -10.84 60.96
N SER A 17 12.99 -11.18 60.10
CA SER A 17 12.23 -10.17 59.35
C SER A 17 11.41 -9.36 60.33
N LYS A 18 11.90 -8.22 60.74
CA LYS A 18 11.07 -7.15 61.27
C LYS A 18 10.28 -6.57 60.09
N THR A 19 9.05 -6.95 59.93
CA THR A 19 8.06 -6.12 59.22
C THR A 19 7.87 -4.87 60.05
N VAL A 20 8.68 -3.84 59.80
CA VAL A 20 8.38 -2.50 60.22
C VAL A 20 7.46 -1.96 59.16
N ASP A 21 6.18 -1.78 59.46
CA ASP A 21 5.26 -0.94 58.72
C ASP A 21 5.77 0.52 58.79
N SER A 22 6.82 0.83 58.06
CA SER A 22 7.25 2.20 57.88
C SER A 22 6.28 2.83 56.85
N PRO A 23 5.58 3.86 57.19
CA PRO A 23 4.71 4.52 56.25
C PRO A 23 5.56 4.99 55.05
N ASN A 24 5.05 4.72 53.84
CA ASN A 24 5.70 5.19 52.63
C ASN A 24 5.83 6.73 52.70
N THR A 25 7.06 7.20 52.88
CA THR A 25 7.37 8.60 53.17
C THR A 25 7.43 9.45 51.90
N LEU A 26 7.65 8.82 50.74
CA LEU A 26 7.80 9.53 49.47
C LEU A 26 6.44 9.78 48.80
N THR A 27 6.13 11.02 48.51
CA THR A 27 4.95 11.44 47.75
C THR A 27 5.32 12.36 46.60
N VAL A 28 4.57 12.27 45.50
CA VAL A 28 4.68 13.15 44.32
C VAL A 28 3.32 13.77 44.04
N ALA A 29 3.31 15.02 43.56
CA ALA A 29 2.06 15.76 43.33
C ALA A 29 1.18 15.15 42.22
N SER A 30 1.77 14.44 41.28
CA SER A 30 1.06 13.74 40.20
C SER A 30 1.79 12.45 39.81
N SER A 31 1.04 11.42 39.43
CA SER A 31 1.56 10.20 38.80
C SER A 31 1.68 10.30 37.28
N ASN A 32 1.16 11.37 36.67
CA ASN A 32 1.22 11.63 35.24
C ASN A 32 1.62 13.07 34.98
N VAL A 33 2.53 13.26 34.05
CA VAL A 33 2.95 14.56 33.53
C VAL A 33 2.75 14.54 32.04
N GLU A 34 1.99 15.49 31.52
CA GLU A 34 1.72 15.64 30.10
C GLU A 34 2.37 16.94 29.59
N LEU A 35 3.25 16.83 28.62
CA LEU A 35 3.91 17.93 27.94
C LEU A 35 3.31 18.09 26.53
N ALA A 36 3.22 19.33 26.03
CA ALA A 36 2.83 19.59 24.65
C ALA A 36 3.85 19.03 23.67
N ALA A 37 3.51 19.01 22.37
CA ALA A 37 4.40 18.52 21.31
C ALA A 37 5.70 19.33 21.17
N GLY A 38 5.66 20.61 21.51
CA GLY A 38 6.82 21.51 21.49
C GLY A 38 7.74 21.38 22.70
N VAL A 39 8.81 22.16 22.70
CA VAL A 39 9.68 22.31 23.87
C VAL A 39 8.88 22.92 25.00
N GLU A 40 8.74 22.19 26.09
CA GLU A 40 7.96 22.60 27.27
C GLU A 40 8.58 22.05 28.55
N SER A 41 8.29 22.70 29.67
CA SER A 41 8.71 22.24 30.99
C SER A 41 7.53 22.13 31.95
N PHE A 42 7.58 21.14 32.83
CA PHE A 42 6.60 20.91 33.88
C PHE A 42 7.31 20.78 35.23
N GLU A 43 6.80 21.45 36.26
CA GLU A 43 7.30 21.38 37.62
C GLU A 43 6.46 20.40 38.45
N LEU A 44 7.11 19.43 39.07
CA LEU A 44 6.50 18.41 39.95
C LEU A 44 7.08 18.56 41.36
N SER A 45 6.21 18.73 42.34
CA SER A 45 6.63 18.74 43.76
C SER A 45 6.81 17.32 44.28
N VAL A 46 7.92 17.10 44.97
CA VAL A 46 8.28 15.86 45.65
C VAL A 46 8.46 16.13 47.14
N ASP A 47 7.68 15.45 48.00
CA ASP A 47 7.80 15.46 49.46
C ASP A 47 8.36 14.09 49.91
N SER A 48 9.54 14.10 50.44
CA SER A 48 10.24 12.91 50.94
C SER A 48 10.29 12.83 52.49
N ARG A 49 9.69 13.83 53.16
CA ARG A 49 9.72 13.94 54.63
C ARG A 49 11.12 13.88 55.20
N GLY A 50 12.09 14.44 54.51
CA GLY A 50 13.48 14.50 54.95
C GLY A 50 14.33 13.28 54.52
N GLU A 51 13.81 12.35 53.75
CA GLU A 51 14.59 11.27 53.19
C GLU A 51 15.25 11.61 51.85
N ALA A 52 16.48 11.20 51.68
CA ALA A 52 17.16 11.29 50.40
C ALA A 52 16.47 10.39 49.36
N TRP A 53 16.32 10.87 48.15
CA TRP A 53 15.69 10.17 47.05
C TRP A 53 16.49 10.27 45.74
N LYS A 54 16.25 9.34 44.82
CA LYS A 54 16.81 9.32 43.46
C LYS A 54 15.75 8.94 42.46
N THR A 55 16.06 9.14 41.17
CA THR A 55 15.21 8.74 40.04
C THR A 55 15.87 7.67 39.19
N ILE A 56 15.04 6.79 38.61
CA ILE A 56 15.39 5.87 37.52
C ILE A 56 14.40 6.11 36.39
N VAL A 57 14.90 6.26 35.17
CA VAL A 57 14.08 6.47 33.98
C VAL A 57 14.06 5.21 33.12
N THR A 58 12.87 4.84 32.62
CA THR A 58 12.68 3.67 31.75
C THR A 58 11.85 4.07 30.54
N PRO A 59 12.33 3.83 29.29
CA PRO A 59 13.65 3.29 28.96
C PRO A 59 14.80 4.25 29.36
N ALA A 60 15.95 3.71 29.69
CA ALA A 60 17.13 4.49 30.09
C ALA A 60 17.69 5.33 28.93
N GLU A 61 17.56 4.83 27.70
CA GLU A 61 17.92 5.56 26.48
C GLU A 61 16.72 6.38 25.99
N HIS A 62 16.76 7.67 26.25
CA HIS A 62 15.81 8.67 25.74
C HIS A 62 16.59 9.98 25.58
N ASP A 63 16.36 10.68 24.48
CA ASP A 63 17.07 11.89 24.07
C ASP A 63 16.25 13.17 24.17
N TRP A 64 14.95 13.04 24.45
CA TRP A 64 13.99 14.15 24.38
C TRP A 64 13.61 14.77 25.74
N LEU A 65 13.83 14.06 26.85
CA LEU A 65 13.42 14.47 28.18
C LEU A 65 14.62 14.66 29.10
N ARG A 66 14.72 15.83 29.71
CA ARG A 66 15.67 16.12 30.79
C ARG A 66 14.94 16.27 32.11
N ILE A 67 15.49 15.68 33.17
CA ILE A 67 14.94 15.72 34.53
C ILE A 67 15.94 16.40 35.44
N MET A 68 15.50 17.40 36.24
CA MET A 68 16.36 18.16 37.15
C MET A 68 15.60 18.56 38.40
N PRO A 69 16.14 18.26 39.61
CA PRO A 69 17.24 17.35 39.90
C PRO A 69 16.82 15.89 39.75
N THR A 70 17.80 14.97 39.60
CA THR A 70 17.59 13.53 39.57
C THR A 70 17.74 12.88 40.94
N GLU A 71 18.20 13.59 41.92
CA GLU A 71 18.37 13.18 43.33
C GLU A 71 18.29 14.35 44.29
N SER A 72 17.94 14.08 45.55
CA SER A 72 17.91 15.06 46.65
C SER A 72 18.45 14.42 47.93
N ASP A 73 18.99 15.25 48.81
CA ASP A 73 19.51 14.86 50.14
C ASP A 73 18.41 14.74 51.21
N GLY A 74 17.16 14.94 50.83
CA GLY A 74 16.00 14.92 51.74
C GLY A 74 15.34 16.27 51.93
N SER A 75 15.83 17.30 51.30
CA SER A 75 15.06 18.56 51.20
C SER A 75 13.90 18.40 50.27
N ASP A 76 12.72 18.98 50.59
CA ASP A 76 11.62 19.08 49.66
C ASP A 76 12.07 19.77 48.40
N ALA A 77 11.80 19.18 47.26
CA ALA A 77 12.32 19.66 45.98
C ALA A 77 11.23 19.69 44.92
N SER A 78 11.30 20.74 44.11
CA SER A 78 10.64 20.75 42.81
C SER A 78 11.54 20.06 41.81
N VAL A 79 10.94 19.12 41.05
CA VAL A 79 11.58 18.41 39.95
C VAL A 79 11.01 18.95 38.66
N TYR A 80 11.87 19.36 37.76
CA TYR A 80 11.48 19.88 36.46
C TYR A 80 11.68 18.78 35.40
N PHE A 81 10.63 18.53 34.63
CA PHE A 81 10.66 17.73 33.42
C PHE A 81 10.69 18.67 32.22
N LEU A 82 11.75 18.64 31.45
CA LEU A 82 11.96 19.51 30.29
C LEU A 82 12.00 18.65 29.03
N ALA A 83 11.01 18.82 28.13
CA ALA A 83 11.14 18.35 26.77
C ALA A 83 12.14 19.26 26.03
N GLU A 84 13.32 18.74 25.71
CA GLU A 84 14.39 19.49 25.04
C GLU A 84 14.21 19.55 23.52
N GLU A 85 13.34 18.69 22.96
CA GLU A 85 13.06 18.60 21.53
C GLU A 85 11.57 18.51 21.26
N ASP A 86 11.14 19.07 20.13
CA ASP A 86 9.79 18.91 19.62
C ASP A 86 9.52 17.45 19.28
N ASN A 87 8.35 16.95 19.63
CA ASN A 87 7.86 15.70 19.07
C ASN A 87 7.29 15.97 17.67
N THR A 88 8.08 15.72 16.65
CA THR A 88 7.71 15.93 15.24
C THR A 88 6.87 14.76 14.66
N THR A 89 6.50 13.79 15.50
CA THR A 89 5.60 12.69 15.12
C THR A 89 4.16 13.01 15.54
N TYR A 90 3.20 12.25 15.01
CA TYR A 90 1.79 12.37 15.43
C TYR A 90 1.47 11.49 16.64
N GLU A 91 2.39 10.65 17.09
CA GLU A 91 2.21 9.79 18.24
C GLU A 91 2.86 10.38 19.47
N PRO A 92 2.22 10.26 20.65
CA PRO A 92 2.87 10.65 21.89
C PRO A 92 4.06 9.74 22.18
N ARG A 93 5.06 10.29 22.84
CA ARG A 93 6.19 9.54 23.41
C ARG A 93 6.18 9.64 24.91
N SER A 94 6.61 8.60 25.62
CA SER A 94 6.58 8.60 27.06
C SER A 94 7.73 7.83 27.68
N VAL A 95 8.05 8.19 28.92
CA VAL A 95 8.98 7.45 29.80
C VAL A 95 8.35 7.26 31.16
N GLU A 96 8.76 6.25 31.88
CA GLU A 96 8.44 6.06 33.29
C GLU A 96 9.60 6.53 34.16
N VAL A 97 9.30 7.37 35.13
CA VAL A 97 10.27 7.88 36.11
C VAL A 97 9.91 7.31 37.46
N LEU A 98 10.78 6.45 38.00
CA LEU A 98 10.64 5.92 39.34
C LEU A 98 11.43 6.79 40.32
N PHE A 99 10.74 7.47 41.21
CA PHE A 99 11.31 8.11 42.40
C PHE A 99 11.43 7.05 43.50
N TYR A 100 12.55 6.96 44.18
CA TYR A 100 12.72 6.01 45.27
C TYR A 100 13.59 6.58 46.39
N SER A 101 13.23 6.24 47.62
CA SER A 101 13.93 6.52 48.86
C SER A 101 14.17 5.21 49.64
N GLU A 102 14.73 5.28 50.83
CA GLU A 102 14.90 4.09 51.68
C GLU A 102 13.57 3.41 52.04
N HIS A 103 12.51 4.23 52.26
CA HIS A 103 11.22 3.71 52.76
C HIS A 103 10.05 3.92 51.78
N GLY A 104 10.33 4.28 50.54
CA GLY A 104 9.24 4.46 49.57
C GLY A 104 9.66 4.60 48.13
N SER A 105 8.70 4.39 47.24
CA SER A 105 8.86 4.68 45.83
C SER A 105 7.57 5.19 45.19
N ARG A 106 7.70 6.00 44.17
CA ARG A 106 6.58 6.51 43.35
C ARG A 106 6.98 6.47 41.88
N LYS A 107 6.06 6.01 41.06
CA LYS A 107 6.21 6.02 39.62
C LYS A 107 5.44 7.23 39.06
N VAL A 108 6.08 7.94 38.14
CA VAL A 108 5.51 9.03 37.37
C VAL A 108 5.66 8.70 35.89
N THR A 109 4.58 8.71 35.14
CA THR A 109 4.62 8.63 33.69
C THR A 109 4.74 10.04 33.13
N VAL A 110 5.78 10.30 32.35
CA VAL A 110 5.98 11.56 31.65
C VAL A 110 5.73 11.31 30.17
N SER A 111 4.78 12.02 29.58
CA SER A 111 4.43 11.92 28.17
C SER A 111 4.58 13.28 27.49
N GLN A 112 5.03 13.27 26.24
CA GLN A 112 4.98 14.41 25.35
C GLN A 112 4.01 14.08 24.21
N SER A 113 3.03 14.96 24.01
CA SER A 113 2.03 14.81 22.94
C SER A 113 2.68 14.76 21.57
N GLY A 114 2.03 14.09 20.60
CA GLY A 114 2.36 14.21 19.20
C GLY A 114 1.89 15.54 18.60
N MET A 115 2.32 15.82 17.37
CA MET A 115 1.79 16.96 16.61
C MET A 115 0.26 16.88 16.48
N PRO A 116 -0.45 18.00 16.52
CA PRO A 116 -1.90 18.01 16.34
C PRO A 116 -2.29 17.53 14.93
N ILE A 117 -3.32 16.72 14.84
CA ILE A 117 -3.88 16.24 13.58
C ILE A 117 -5.06 17.14 13.23
N GLU A 118 -4.91 17.96 12.20
CA GLU A 118 -5.96 18.92 11.80
C GLU A 118 -6.97 18.32 10.83
N LYS A 119 -6.56 17.37 9.97
CA LYS A 119 -7.39 16.72 8.96
C LYS A 119 -7.00 15.26 8.75
N ASN A 120 -7.85 14.50 8.08
CA ASN A 120 -7.49 13.15 7.63
C ASN A 120 -6.38 13.21 6.58
N GLY A 121 -5.34 12.41 6.77
CA GLY A 121 -4.26 12.23 5.81
C GLY A 121 -4.57 11.24 4.68
N LEU A 122 -5.86 11.01 4.39
CA LEU A 122 -6.32 10.10 3.34
C LEU A 122 -7.05 10.87 2.23
N PRO A 123 -6.89 10.48 0.96
CA PRO A 123 -5.99 9.44 0.47
C PRO A 123 -4.51 9.85 0.58
N ALA A 124 -3.67 8.90 0.96
CA ALA A 124 -2.21 9.06 0.96
C ALA A 124 -1.61 8.29 -0.22
N ARG A 125 -0.76 8.95 -1.01
CA ARG A 125 -0.17 8.36 -2.21
C ARG A 125 1.34 8.58 -2.25
N TRP A 126 2.08 7.50 -2.51
CA TRP A 126 3.51 7.49 -2.80
C TRP A 126 3.69 7.28 -4.29
N TYR A 127 3.88 8.38 -5.02
CA TYR A 127 3.82 8.45 -6.48
C TYR A 127 4.96 9.30 -7.03
N PHE A 128 6.19 8.83 -6.80
CA PHE A 128 7.41 9.59 -7.09
C PHE A 128 7.90 9.38 -8.52
N THR A 129 8.32 10.45 -9.16
CA THR A 129 9.21 10.38 -10.33
C THR A 129 10.60 9.89 -9.91
N GLU A 130 11.44 9.52 -10.88
CA GLU A 130 12.82 9.14 -10.59
C GLU A 130 13.59 10.26 -9.86
N ASN A 131 13.41 11.51 -10.29
CA ASN A 131 14.07 12.66 -9.67
C ASN A 131 13.57 12.91 -8.23
N GLU A 132 12.27 12.85 -8.00
CA GLU A 132 11.71 12.98 -6.66
C GLU A 132 12.14 11.83 -5.75
N MET A 133 12.24 10.60 -6.27
CA MET A 133 12.74 9.47 -5.51
C MET A 133 14.19 9.71 -5.05
N ARG A 134 15.03 10.26 -5.92
CA ARG A 134 16.43 10.62 -5.58
C ARG A 134 16.47 11.71 -4.52
N ALA A 135 15.56 12.68 -4.56
CA ALA A 135 15.47 13.80 -3.63
C ALA A 135 14.69 13.48 -2.34
N SER A 136 14.05 12.33 -2.21
CA SER A 136 13.09 12.01 -1.14
C SER A 136 13.68 11.92 0.26
N GLY A 137 14.99 11.88 0.41
CA GLY A 137 15.64 11.67 1.70
C GLY A 137 15.52 10.23 2.26
N TRP A 138 14.94 9.28 1.51
CA TRP A 138 14.75 7.89 1.93
C TRP A 138 16.03 7.24 2.48
N VAL A 139 17.15 7.42 1.79
CA VAL A 139 18.43 6.84 2.19
C VAL A 139 18.96 7.44 3.48
N ALA A 140 18.81 8.75 3.66
CA ALA A 140 19.32 9.48 4.82
C ALA A 140 18.41 9.33 6.05
N ASN A 141 17.10 9.52 5.85
CA ASN A 141 16.13 9.64 6.94
C ASN A 141 15.37 8.33 7.21
N ARG A 142 15.50 7.32 6.32
CA ARG A 142 14.80 6.03 6.39
C ARG A 142 13.27 6.14 6.34
N VAL A 143 12.77 7.30 5.96
CA VAL A 143 11.35 7.63 5.86
C VAL A 143 11.08 8.22 4.49
N LEU A 144 9.99 7.80 3.88
CA LEU A 144 9.49 8.31 2.62
C LEU A 144 8.07 8.86 2.86
N PHE A 145 7.92 10.17 2.84
CA PHE A 145 6.62 10.81 2.99
C PHE A 145 5.80 10.65 1.70
N ALA A 146 4.49 10.53 1.84
CA ALA A 146 3.57 10.61 0.70
C ALA A 146 3.75 11.95 -0.03
N ASN A 147 3.73 11.92 -1.36
CA ASN A 147 3.93 13.10 -2.20
C ASN A 147 2.68 13.57 -2.94
N ALA A 148 1.56 12.85 -2.80
CA ALA A 148 0.27 13.21 -3.39
C ALA A 148 -0.90 12.82 -2.49
N GLY A 149 -2.09 13.36 -2.79
CA GLY A 149 -3.31 13.22 -1.98
C GLY A 149 -3.31 14.11 -0.74
N GLU A 150 -4.34 13.98 0.09
CA GLU A 150 -4.46 14.72 1.36
C GLU A 150 -3.36 14.34 2.36
N GLY A 151 -2.83 13.12 2.26
CA GLY A 151 -1.71 12.64 3.06
C GLY A 151 -0.34 13.14 2.64
N ARG A 152 -0.25 14.01 1.62
CA ARG A 152 1.02 14.58 1.16
C ARG A 152 1.78 15.23 2.30
N SER A 153 3.04 14.82 2.48
CA SER A 153 3.94 15.28 3.55
C SER A 153 3.47 14.99 4.99
N LEU A 154 2.36 14.25 5.14
CA LEU A 154 1.79 13.86 6.43
C LEU A 154 1.95 12.35 6.66
N ALA A 155 1.50 11.55 5.69
CA ALA A 155 1.65 10.11 5.75
C ALA A 155 3.08 9.69 5.38
N SER A 156 3.57 8.62 5.97
CA SER A 156 4.93 8.15 5.74
C SER A 156 5.02 6.63 5.61
N VAL A 157 6.10 6.14 4.99
CA VAL A 157 6.53 4.75 5.04
C VAL A 157 7.96 4.66 5.54
N SER A 158 8.23 3.69 6.40
CA SER A 158 9.56 3.40 6.96
C SER A 158 9.87 1.90 6.90
N ALA A 159 11.15 1.55 6.86
CA ALA A 159 11.60 0.18 7.00
C ALA A 159 11.96 -0.12 8.45
N VAL A 160 11.32 -1.11 9.05
CA VAL A 160 11.45 -1.45 10.48
C VAL A 160 11.90 -2.90 10.64
N GLY A 161 12.93 -3.12 11.43
CA GLY A 161 13.44 -4.46 11.78
C GLY A 161 12.73 -5.04 13.00
N ALA A 162 12.48 -6.34 12.99
CA ALA A 162 11.77 -7.06 14.05
C ALA A 162 12.51 -7.05 15.39
N ASP A 163 13.82 -6.94 15.37
CA ASP A 163 14.72 -6.99 16.54
C ASP A 163 15.27 -5.60 16.92
N GLY A 164 14.62 -4.53 16.48
CA GLY A 164 15.10 -3.16 16.67
C GLY A 164 16.23 -2.77 15.71
N ARG A 165 16.68 -3.68 14.82
CA ARG A 165 17.58 -3.32 13.72
C ARG A 165 16.88 -2.35 12.78
N ASN A 166 17.68 -1.57 12.10
CA ASN A 166 17.20 -0.77 10.99
C ASN A 166 17.63 -1.44 9.68
N PRO A 167 16.69 -1.91 8.85
CA PRO A 167 17.00 -2.32 7.48
C PRO A 167 17.76 -1.23 6.72
N VAL A 168 18.62 -1.61 5.78
CA VAL A 168 19.41 -0.64 5.02
C VAL A 168 18.52 -0.01 3.94
N CYS A 169 18.22 1.27 4.07
CA CYS A 169 17.52 2.02 3.04
C CYS A 169 18.47 2.45 1.93
N ALA A 170 18.11 2.18 0.68
CA ALA A 170 18.91 2.48 -0.50
C ALA A 170 18.03 2.95 -1.67
N LEU A 171 18.65 3.52 -2.68
CA LEU A 171 18.05 3.67 -4.02
C LEU A 171 18.55 2.51 -4.88
N SER A 172 17.64 1.73 -5.41
CA SER A 172 17.93 0.64 -6.33
C SER A 172 17.76 1.12 -7.77
N THR A 173 18.69 0.74 -8.64
CA THR A 173 18.59 0.96 -10.10
C THR A 173 18.05 -0.28 -10.81
N ALA A 174 17.75 -1.33 -10.07
CA ALA A 174 17.34 -2.63 -10.59
C ALA A 174 16.11 -2.55 -11.48
N TYR A 175 15.23 -1.60 -11.23
CA TYR A 175 14.09 -1.28 -12.08
C TYR A 175 13.84 0.22 -12.02
N LYS A 176 14.50 1.02 -12.87
CA LYS A 176 14.60 2.47 -12.73
C LYS A 176 15.03 2.84 -11.30
N THR A 177 14.85 4.07 -10.88
CA THR A 177 15.17 4.44 -9.51
C THR A 177 14.01 4.04 -8.59
N SER A 178 14.28 3.21 -7.59
CA SER A 178 13.31 2.66 -6.65
C SER A 178 13.79 2.84 -5.22
N ALA A 179 12.89 3.11 -4.29
CA ALA A 179 13.21 3.05 -2.86
C ALA A 179 13.31 1.58 -2.42
N ALA A 180 14.44 1.17 -1.89
CA ALA A 180 14.67 -0.20 -1.47
C ALA A 180 15.01 -0.29 0.02
N ALA A 181 14.43 -1.26 0.70
CA ALA A 181 14.85 -1.70 2.03
C ALA A 181 15.59 -3.03 1.89
N MET A 182 16.88 -3.03 2.21
CA MET A 182 17.81 -4.13 2.01
C MET A 182 18.10 -4.84 3.32
N LYS A 183 18.65 -6.06 3.23
CA LYS A 183 19.00 -6.90 4.39
C LYS A 183 17.80 -7.14 5.29
N MET A 184 16.67 -7.47 4.68
CA MET A 184 15.43 -7.77 5.37
C MET A 184 15.31 -9.27 5.65
N PHE A 185 14.77 -9.58 6.82
CA PHE A 185 14.59 -10.95 7.33
C PHE A 185 13.14 -11.15 7.75
N THR A 186 12.81 -12.37 8.11
CA THR A 186 11.50 -12.71 8.68
C THR A 186 11.19 -11.82 9.89
N GLY A 187 10.03 -11.20 9.87
CA GLY A 187 9.57 -10.25 10.88
C GLY A 187 9.82 -8.77 10.55
N ASP A 188 10.80 -8.45 9.70
CA ASP A 188 11.03 -7.07 9.26
C ASP A 188 9.87 -6.59 8.38
N CYS A 189 9.58 -5.30 8.38
CA CYS A 189 8.44 -4.76 7.66
C CYS A 189 8.70 -3.40 7.01
N LEU A 190 7.85 -3.08 6.03
CA LEU A 190 7.55 -1.71 5.63
C LEU A 190 6.33 -1.26 6.44
N LEU A 191 6.49 -0.20 7.22
CA LEU A 191 5.46 0.38 8.07
C LEU A 191 4.96 1.68 7.44
N PHE A 192 3.69 1.71 7.08
CA PHE A 192 2.96 2.89 6.60
C PHE A 192 2.20 3.51 7.77
N THR A 193 2.31 4.82 7.92
CA THR A 193 1.64 5.60 8.96
C THR A 193 0.88 6.76 8.33
N VAL A 194 -0.38 6.94 8.68
CA VAL A 194 -1.24 8.00 8.15
C VAL A 194 -1.93 8.70 9.30
N PRO A 195 -1.73 10.01 9.51
CA PRO A 195 -2.46 10.76 10.53
C PRO A 195 -3.94 10.84 10.18
N VAL A 196 -4.80 10.61 11.16
CA VAL A 196 -6.26 10.55 11.00
C VAL A 196 -6.94 11.42 12.04
N LYS A 197 -7.68 12.43 11.60
CA LYS A 197 -8.51 13.27 12.48
C LYS A 197 -9.71 12.49 13.02
N SER A 198 -10.42 11.80 12.13
CA SER A 198 -11.52 10.92 12.50
C SER A 198 -11.84 9.94 11.37
N LEU A 199 -11.95 8.65 11.69
CA LEU A 199 -12.51 7.60 10.85
C LEU A 199 -13.40 6.73 11.72
N ALA A 200 -14.63 6.50 11.30
CA ALA A 200 -15.59 5.69 12.06
C ALA A 200 -15.24 4.20 12.04
N ALA A 201 -15.60 3.47 13.08
CA ALA A 201 -15.64 2.01 13.05
C ALA A 201 -16.53 1.55 11.86
N GLY A 202 -16.15 0.45 11.21
CA GLY A 202 -16.81 -0.04 10.00
C GLY A 202 -16.34 0.63 8.71
N THR A 203 -15.46 1.65 8.77
CA THR A 203 -14.85 2.24 7.57
C THR A 203 -13.87 1.26 6.97
N ASP A 204 -14.00 1.02 5.65
CA ASP A 204 -13.03 0.22 4.92
C ASP A 204 -11.86 1.06 4.45
N ILE A 205 -10.69 0.50 4.65
CA ILE A 205 -9.40 1.06 4.26
C ILE A 205 -8.80 0.18 3.17
N ASP A 206 -8.55 0.75 2.01
CA ASP A 206 -7.81 0.09 0.96
C ASP A 206 -6.33 0.46 1.00
N PHE A 207 -5.51 -0.54 0.97
CA PHE A 207 -4.09 -0.43 0.70
C PHE A 207 -3.75 -1.11 -0.64
N MET A 208 -3.28 -0.33 -1.58
CA MET A 208 -2.76 -0.83 -2.86
C MET A 208 -1.26 -0.57 -2.92
N GLY A 209 -0.48 -1.59 -3.24
CA GLY A 209 0.98 -1.49 -3.35
C GLY A 209 1.54 -2.26 -4.53
N THR A 210 2.66 -1.78 -5.05
CA THR A 210 3.48 -2.49 -6.04
C THR A 210 4.89 -2.67 -5.49
N PHE A 211 5.29 -3.91 -5.28
CA PHE A 211 6.56 -4.26 -4.68
C PHE A 211 7.32 -5.28 -5.51
N GLY A 212 8.65 -5.21 -5.43
CA GLY A 212 9.53 -6.18 -6.05
C GLY A 212 10.66 -6.62 -5.12
N ALA A 213 11.29 -7.75 -5.44
CA ALA A 213 12.49 -8.22 -4.74
C ALA A 213 13.74 -7.52 -5.30
N THR A 214 14.64 -7.08 -4.43
CA THR A 214 15.93 -6.49 -4.85
C THR A 214 16.85 -7.52 -5.50
N ASP A 215 16.74 -8.79 -5.08
CA ASP A 215 17.43 -9.94 -5.63
C ASP A 215 16.77 -11.24 -5.12
N ASN A 216 17.32 -12.40 -5.51
CA ASN A 216 16.80 -13.71 -5.14
C ASN A 216 16.95 -14.07 -3.66
N SER A 217 17.76 -13.35 -2.89
CA SER A 217 17.94 -13.57 -1.46
C SER A 217 16.90 -12.84 -0.59
N ALA A 218 16.07 -11.97 -1.18
CA ALA A 218 15.01 -11.26 -0.50
C ALA A 218 13.95 -12.23 0.09
N PRO A 219 13.29 -11.89 1.21
CA PRO A 219 12.15 -12.66 1.70
C PRO A 219 11.08 -12.82 0.62
N LYS A 220 10.55 -14.04 0.46
CA LYS A 220 9.56 -14.34 -0.59
C LYS A 220 8.15 -13.93 -0.22
N TYR A 221 7.72 -14.26 0.99
CA TYR A 221 6.33 -14.13 1.44
C TYR A 221 6.15 -12.95 2.38
N TRP A 222 5.03 -12.25 2.24
CA TRP A 222 4.71 -11.04 2.97
C TRP A 222 3.27 -11.06 3.45
N MET A 223 3.05 -10.63 4.70
CA MET A 223 1.73 -10.42 5.28
C MET A 223 1.47 -8.92 5.36
N CYS A 224 0.35 -8.48 4.81
CA CYS A 224 -0.16 -7.13 5.01
C CYS A 224 -1.05 -7.14 6.25
N GLU A 225 -0.83 -6.22 7.20
CA GLU A 225 -1.55 -6.16 8.47
C GLU A 225 -1.90 -4.71 8.81
N ILE A 226 -3.03 -4.49 9.47
CA ILE A 226 -3.46 -3.20 10.00
C ILE A 226 -3.36 -3.20 11.53
N PHE A 227 -2.94 -2.09 12.13
CA PHE A 227 -3.02 -1.90 13.58
C PHE A 227 -4.36 -1.29 13.93
N ASP A 228 -5.21 -2.04 14.64
CA ASP A 228 -6.58 -1.67 14.93
C ASP A 228 -7.04 -2.36 16.23
N GLY A 229 -7.74 -1.65 17.11
CA GLY A 229 -8.14 -2.19 18.41
C GLY A 229 -6.95 -2.53 19.34
N GLY A 230 -5.83 -1.84 19.19
CA GLY A 230 -4.63 -2.05 20.01
C GLY A 230 -3.74 -3.24 19.58
N GLU A 231 -4.07 -3.92 18.49
CA GLU A 231 -3.32 -5.08 17.98
C GLU A 231 -3.13 -5.06 16.45
N TRP A 232 -2.17 -5.85 15.97
CA TRP A 232 -1.99 -6.09 14.55
C TRP A 232 -2.95 -7.17 14.07
N ARG A 233 -3.86 -6.82 13.16
CA ARG A 233 -4.80 -7.74 12.53
C ARG A 233 -4.39 -8.08 11.11
N GLU A 234 -4.46 -9.36 10.78
CA GLU A 234 -4.34 -9.86 9.42
C GLU A 234 -5.59 -9.51 8.60
N PRO A 235 -5.52 -9.57 7.25
CA PRO A 235 -6.68 -9.46 6.39
C PRO A 235 -7.73 -10.54 6.63
N GLU A 236 -8.87 -10.43 5.95
CA GLU A 236 -9.87 -11.50 5.91
C GLU A 236 -9.25 -12.81 5.41
N ALA A 237 -9.77 -13.93 5.91
CA ALA A 237 -9.22 -15.26 5.61
C ALA A 237 -9.18 -15.57 4.11
N SER A 238 -10.12 -15.03 3.32
CA SER A 238 -10.16 -15.15 1.85
C SER A 238 -8.96 -14.52 1.16
N ASP A 239 -8.36 -13.50 1.76
CA ASP A 239 -7.21 -12.78 1.21
C ASP A 239 -5.88 -13.40 1.59
N ILE A 240 -5.89 -14.37 2.51
CA ILE A 240 -4.70 -15.06 3.00
C ILE A 240 -4.50 -16.36 2.23
N LYS A 241 -3.30 -16.53 1.69
CA LYS A 241 -2.85 -17.72 0.99
C LYS A 241 -1.91 -18.52 1.88
N THR A 242 -1.80 -19.82 1.60
CA THR A 242 -0.90 -20.71 2.33
C THR A 242 0.07 -21.37 1.35
N ALA A 243 1.36 -21.22 1.59
CA ALA A 243 2.41 -21.87 0.83
C ALA A 243 2.52 -23.37 1.19
N ALA A 244 3.25 -24.14 0.38
CA ALA A 244 3.43 -25.58 0.59
C ALA A 244 4.12 -25.92 1.93
N ASP A 245 4.91 -25.02 2.49
CA ASP A 245 5.56 -25.14 3.80
C ASP A 245 4.69 -24.71 4.98
N GLY A 246 3.41 -24.35 4.72
CA GLY A 246 2.46 -23.86 5.71
C GLY A 246 2.57 -22.35 6.01
N THR A 247 3.47 -21.62 5.38
CA THR A 247 3.57 -20.16 5.53
C THR A 247 2.31 -19.47 5.03
N ARG A 248 1.65 -18.68 5.88
CA ARG A 248 0.51 -17.82 5.53
C ARG A 248 1.02 -16.47 5.04
N TYR A 249 0.42 -15.92 3.97
CA TYR A 249 0.85 -14.68 3.35
C TYR A 249 -0.29 -13.98 2.58
N SER A 250 -0.22 -12.67 2.46
CA SER A 250 -1.12 -11.86 1.62
C SER A 250 -0.61 -11.79 0.17
N PHE A 251 0.68 -11.54 0.01
CA PHE A 251 1.32 -11.48 -1.30
C PHE A 251 2.73 -12.06 -1.25
N TYR A 252 3.25 -12.42 -2.42
CA TYR A 252 4.64 -12.83 -2.51
C TYR A 252 5.40 -12.08 -3.60
N ILE A 253 6.69 -11.93 -3.38
CA ILE A 253 7.61 -11.30 -4.32
C ILE A 253 8.43 -12.40 -4.96
N LYS A 254 8.36 -12.50 -6.29
CA LYS A 254 9.12 -13.48 -7.07
C LYS A 254 10.52 -12.95 -7.35
N ASN A 255 11.41 -13.88 -7.76
CA ASN A 255 12.77 -13.60 -8.21
C ASN A 255 12.91 -12.28 -8.94
N PHE A 256 13.97 -11.56 -8.65
CA PHE A 256 14.42 -10.44 -9.45
C PHE A 256 14.61 -10.88 -10.92
N SER A 257 13.69 -10.50 -11.75
CA SER A 257 13.92 -10.31 -13.17
C SER A 257 13.20 -9.02 -13.55
N SER A 258 13.72 -8.30 -14.49
CA SER A 258 13.42 -6.91 -14.83
C SER A 258 11.94 -6.57 -15.14
N TYR A 259 10.94 -7.36 -14.76
CA TYR A 259 9.51 -7.13 -15.00
C TYR A 259 8.61 -7.83 -13.98
N GLN A 260 9.12 -8.22 -12.81
CA GLN A 260 8.35 -9.00 -11.85
C GLN A 260 8.06 -8.23 -10.56
N HIS A 261 7.23 -7.20 -10.67
CA HIS A 261 6.58 -6.63 -9.50
C HIS A 261 5.29 -7.41 -9.18
N THR A 262 4.93 -7.41 -7.94
CA THR A 262 3.60 -7.82 -7.50
C THR A 262 2.82 -6.56 -7.16
N THR A 263 1.73 -6.33 -7.89
CA THR A 263 0.72 -5.32 -7.53
C THR A 263 -0.42 -6.04 -6.84
N PHE A 264 -0.83 -5.54 -5.68
CA PHE A 264 -1.92 -6.11 -4.91
C PHE A 264 -2.77 -5.01 -4.28
N VAL A 265 -4.00 -5.37 -3.96
CA VAL A 265 -4.93 -4.57 -3.17
C VAL A 265 -5.26 -5.36 -1.92
N GLN A 266 -5.29 -4.69 -0.77
CA GLN A 266 -5.74 -5.24 0.48
C GLN A 266 -6.76 -4.31 1.10
N THR A 267 -7.93 -4.83 1.44
CA THR A 267 -8.97 -4.10 2.15
C THR A 267 -9.01 -4.54 3.61
N PHE A 268 -9.15 -3.56 4.51
CA PHE A 268 -9.34 -3.78 5.94
C PHE A 268 -10.57 -2.99 6.40
N THR A 269 -11.41 -3.59 7.22
CA THR A 269 -12.50 -2.88 7.89
C THR A 269 -12.07 -2.50 9.29
N LEU A 270 -12.16 -1.22 9.66
CA LEU A 270 -11.81 -0.75 11.01
C LEU A 270 -12.80 -1.32 12.04
N SER A 271 -12.29 -1.96 13.09
CA SER A 271 -13.12 -2.44 14.20
C SER A 271 -13.48 -1.34 15.19
N GLU A 272 -12.65 -0.30 15.28
CA GLU A 272 -12.84 0.81 16.21
C GLU A 272 -12.73 2.16 15.48
N THR A 273 -13.32 3.19 16.10
CA THR A 273 -13.20 4.57 15.62
C THR A 273 -11.80 5.10 15.93
N VAL A 274 -11.08 5.55 14.91
CA VAL A 274 -9.80 6.27 15.07
C VAL A 274 -10.10 7.76 15.19
N ARG A 275 -9.60 8.42 16.25
CA ARG A 275 -9.71 9.87 16.45
C ARG A 275 -8.37 10.44 16.88
N ASP A 276 -7.98 11.57 16.26
CA ASP A 276 -6.72 12.26 16.54
C ASP A 276 -5.56 11.26 16.72
N GLY A 277 -5.49 10.30 15.80
CA GLY A 277 -4.61 9.14 15.90
C GLY A 277 -3.90 8.81 14.60
N VAL A 278 -3.16 7.72 14.59
CA VAL A 278 -2.39 7.26 13.44
C VAL A 278 -2.90 5.91 12.96
N LEU A 279 -3.39 5.87 11.73
CA LEU A 279 -3.64 4.62 11.02
C LEU A 279 -2.30 4.00 10.63
N LYS A 280 -2.09 2.73 10.99
CA LYS A 280 -0.87 1.99 10.66
C LYS A 280 -1.18 0.76 9.85
N ILE A 281 -0.46 0.59 8.74
CA ILE A 281 -0.47 -0.64 7.93
C ILE A 281 0.97 -1.10 7.77
N ARG A 282 1.25 -2.38 7.90
CA ARG A 282 2.58 -2.92 7.64
C ARG A 282 2.54 -4.05 6.64
N CYS A 283 3.59 -4.13 5.83
CA CYS A 283 3.91 -5.30 5.03
C CYS A 283 5.08 -6.00 5.69
N ARG A 284 4.82 -7.13 6.37
CA ARG A 284 5.80 -7.87 7.16
C ARG A 284 6.28 -9.11 6.42
N ALA A 285 7.58 -9.33 6.36
CA ALA A 285 8.17 -10.55 5.82
C ALA A 285 7.80 -11.76 6.70
N VAL A 286 7.30 -12.82 6.09
CA VAL A 286 6.87 -14.05 6.78
C VAL A 286 7.52 -15.28 6.17
N GLY A 287 7.58 -16.37 6.95
CA GLY A 287 8.19 -17.63 6.52
C GLY A 287 9.72 -17.57 6.46
N SER A 288 10.31 -18.65 5.99
CA SER A 288 11.77 -18.86 5.99
C SER A 288 12.36 -19.09 4.59
N ILE A 289 11.61 -18.73 3.52
CA ILE A 289 12.02 -18.96 2.14
C ILE A 289 12.29 -17.64 1.44
N ASN A 290 13.40 -17.58 0.70
CA ASN A 290 13.76 -16.43 -0.13
C ASN A 290 13.09 -16.49 -1.52
N GLY A 291 13.19 -15.40 -2.29
CA GLY A 291 12.63 -15.29 -3.64
C GLY A 291 13.18 -16.33 -4.62
N GLY A 292 14.38 -16.86 -4.39
CA GLY A 292 14.97 -17.96 -5.16
C GLY A 292 14.44 -19.35 -4.83
N GLY A 293 13.58 -19.47 -3.79
CA GLY A 293 13.03 -20.76 -3.34
C GLY A 293 13.92 -21.53 -2.37
N SER A 294 14.99 -20.90 -1.86
CA SER A 294 15.90 -21.48 -0.87
C SER A 294 15.62 -20.92 0.52
N THR A 295 16.19 -21.52 1.57
CA THR A 295 16.08 -20.99 2.93
C THR A 295 16.63 -19.57 3.01
N LEU A 296 15.88 -18.67 3.64
CA LEU A 296 16.30 -17.30 3.91
C LEU A 296 17.42 -17.32 4.98
N LEU A 297 18.60 -16.83 4.61
CA LEU A 297 19.76 -16.82 5.50
C LEU A 297 19.86 -15.49 6.26
N PRO A 298 20.30 -15.51 7.53
CA PRO A 298 20.49 -14.29 8.33
C PRO A 298 21.53 -13.31 7.76
N THR A 299 22.34 -13.76 6.80
CA THR A 299 23.35 -12.94 6.10
C THR A 299 22.90 -12.46 4.73
N ALA A 300 21.64 -12.76 4.33
CA ALA A 300 21.11 -12.35 3.04
C ALA A 300 21.18 -10.83 2.89
N ALA A 301 21.49 -10.36 1.68
CA ALA A 301 21.58 -8.93 1.35
C ALA A 301 20.26 -8.40 0.78
N GLY A 302 19.37 -9.27 0.36
CA GLY A 302 18.14 -8.93 -0.34
C GLY A 302 17.07 -8.29 0.52
N GLY A 303 16.14 -7.65 -0.13
CA GLY A 303 15.02 -6.97 0.49
C GLY A 303 13.93 -6.62 -0.51
N ILE A 304 13.08 -5.69 -0.13
CA ILE A 304 11.94 -5.22 -0.93
C ILE A 304 12.23 -3.87 -1.54
N TYR A 305 11.75 -3.62 -2.75
CA TYR A 305 11.76 -2.28 -3.32
C TYR A 305 10.35 -1.81 -3.72
N MET A 306 10.16 -0.50 -3.65
CA MET A 306 9.01 0.24 -4.12
C MET A 306 9.41 0.99 -5.39
N PRO A 307 8.83 0.68 -6.55
CA PRO A 307 9.23 1.27 -7.83
C PRO A 307 8.83 2.74 -7.94
N SER A 308 9.36 3.43 -8.96
CA SER A 308 8.95 4.80 -9.31
C SER A 308 7.50 4.85 -9.84
N HIS A 309 6.98 6.06 -10.02
CA HIS A 309 5.57 6.32 -10.36
C HIS A 309 5.05 5.61 -11.62
N GLU A 310 5.92 5.25 -12.57
CA GLU A 310 5.52 4.48 -13.75
C GLU A 310 4.94 3.10 -13.40
N PHE A 311 5.18 2.61 -12.18
CA PHE A 311 4.72 1.29 -11.72
C PHE A 311 3.86 1.36 -10.46
N HIS A 312 3.55 2.56 -9.99
CA HIS A 312 2.79 2.81 -8.76
C HIS A 312 3.45 2.24 -7.50
N LEU A 313 3.80 3.10 -6.55
CA LEU A 313 4.37 2.67 -5.28
C LEU A 313 3.33 2.13 -4.32
N ALA A 314 2.49 3.03 -3.80
CA ALA A 314 1.45 2.71 -2.83
C ALA A 314 0.36 3.79 -2.80
N THR A 315 -0.84 3.37 -2.45
CA THR A 315 -1.96 4.25 -2.09
C THR A 315 -2.69 3.66 -0.90
N ILE A 316 -3.05 4.51 0.05
CA ILE A 316 -3.97 4.18 1.14
C ILE A 316 -5.15 5.14 1.04
N CYS A 317 -6.37 4.61 1.02
CA CYS A 317 -7.59 5.41 0.99
C CYS A 317 -8.70 4.79 1.86
N ALA A 318 -9.68 5.60 2.24
CA ALA A 318 -10.86 5.17 3.01
C ALA A 318 -12.12 5.27 2.15
N TYR A 319 -13.11 4.41 2.44
CA TYR A 319 -14.45 4.43 1.86
C TYR A 319 -15.45 4.98 2.88
N GLU A 320 -15.38 6.27 3.14
CA GLU A 320 -16.34 6.93 4.02
C GLU A 320 -17.66 7.19 3.28
N GLY A 321 -18.76 6.69 3.84
CA GLY A 321 -20.11 6.92 3.29
C GLY A 321 -20.46 6.12 2.03
N ILE A 322 -19.62 5.18 1.59
CA ILE A 322 -19.88 4.32 0.44
C ILE A 322 -20.28 2.93 0.94
N ALA A 323 -21.46 2.49 0.56
CA ALA A 323 -22.04 1.24 1.03
C ALA A 323 -21.25 0.01 0.52
N ALA A 324 -21.10 -0.98 1.38
CA ALA A 324 -20.36 -2.22 1.06
C ALA A 324 -21.16 -3.14 0.11
N GLU A 325 -22.48 -3.12 0.20
CA GLU A 325 -23.41 -3.96 -0.59
C GLU A 325 -23.36 -3.66 -2.08
N ASP A 326 -22.91 -2.46 -2.49
CA ASP A 326 -22.78 -2.06 -3.89
C ASP A 326 -21.39 -2.35 -4.48
N THR A 327 -20.57 -3.12 -3.77
CA THR A 327 -19.23 -3.46 -4.22
C THR A 327 -19.26 -4.38 -5.43
N LYS A 328 -18.64 -3.96 -6.54
CA LYS A 328 -18.39 -4.86 -7.69
C LYS A 328 -17.07 -5.59 -7.51
N LYS A 329 -17.11 -6.91 -7.62
CA LYS A 329 -15.90 -7.74 -7.60
C LYS A 329 -15.33 -7.89 -9.01
N VAL A 330 -14.07 -7.45 -9.20
CA VAL A 330 -13.45 -7.34 -10.53
C VAL A 330 -12.15 -8.11 -10.60
N LEU A 331 -12.04 -9.02 -11.57
CA LEU A 331 -10.79 -9.63 -11.96
C LEU A 331 -10.12 -8.82 -13.07
N LEU A 332 -8.82 -8.57 -12.95
CA LEU A 332 -8.05 -7.85 -13.95
C LEU A 332 -6.79 -8.64 -14.31
N LEU A 333 -6.76 -9.21 -15.51
CA LEU A 333 -5.64 -9.96 -16.06
C LEU A 333 -5.07 -9.23 -17.27
N GLY A 334 -3.80 -8.90 -17.23
CA GLY A 334 -3.16 -8.12 -18.29
C GLY A 334 -1.64 -8.13 -18.22
N ASN A 335 -1.05 -7.22 -18.93
CA ASN A 335 0.41 -7.09 -19.02
C ASN A 335 0.88 -5.64 -18.80
N SER A 336 2.01 -5.27 -19.38
CA SER A 336 2.57 -3.92 -19.23
C SER A 336 1.64 -2.80 -19.70
N PHE A 337 0.68 -3.05 -20.59
CA PHE A 337 -0.33 -2.08 -21.02
C PHE A 337 -1.34 -1.74 -19.93
N THR A 338 -1.46 -2.55 -18.91
CA THR A 338 -2.25 -2.27 -17.71
C THR A 338 -1.37 -1.87 -16.52
N HIS A 339 -0.12 -2.36 -16.50
CA HIS A 339 0.80 -2.16 -15.39
C HIS A 339 1.41 -0.75 -15.36
N TYR A 340 1.85 -0.21 -16.53
CA TYR A 340 2.43 1.13 -16.60
C TYR A 340 1.45 2.17 -16.07
N PHE A 341 1.91 3.02 -15.14
CA PHE A 341 1.12 4.03 -14.44
C PHE A 341 -0.14 3.49 -13.75
N CYS A 342 -0.17 2.18 -13.52
CA CYS A 342 -1.15 1.40 -12.78
C CYS A 342 -2.62 1.77 -13.06
N THR A 343 -3.13 1.32 -14.21
CA THR A 343 -4.54 1.52 -14.58
C THR A 343 -5.51 0.99 -13.52
N ALA A 344 -5.18 -0.13 -12.88
CA ALA A 344 -6.00 -0.73 -11.83
C ALA A 344 -6.23 0.22 -10.65
N TRP A 345 -5.17 0.89 -10.18
CA TRP A 345 -5.30 1.91 -9.14
C TRP A 345 -6.14 3.10 -9.60
N LYS A 346 -5.92 3.61 -10.83
CA LYS A 346 -6.67 4.73 -11.38
C LYS A 346 -8.16 4.40 -11.49
N LEU A 347 -8.48 3.18 -11.93
CA LEU A 347 -9.87 2.72 -12.02
C LEU A 347 -10.53 2.66 -10.64
N LYS A 348 -9.83 2.12 -9.63
CA LYS A 348 -10.33 2.05 -8.27
C LYS A 348 -10.54 3.44 -7.64
N GLU A 349 -9.62 4.36 -7.88
CA GLU A 349 -9.68 5.73 -7.38
C GLU A 349 -10.79 6.54 -8.08
N LEU A 350 -10.97 6.37 -9.39
CA LEU A 350 -12.10 6.93 -10.13
C LEU A 350 -13.43 6.41 -9.58
N ALA A 351 -13.58 5.10 -9.44
CA ALA A 351 -14.79 4.51 -8.89
C ALA A 351 -15.11 5.07 -7.49
N ARG A 352 -14.11 5.12 -6.60
CA ARG A 352 -14.26 5.67 -5.25
C ARG A 352 -14.70 7.13 -5.26
N SER A 353 -14.11 7.96 -6.12
CA SER A 353 -14.45 9.38 -6.22
C SER A 353 -15.86 9.64 -6.76
N GLN A 354 -16.44 8.65 -7.41
CA GLN A 354 -17.80 8.65 -7.95
C GLN A 354 -18.80 7.88 -7.07
N GLY A 355 -18.40 7.54 -5.83
CA GLY A 355 -19.27 6.86 -4.87
C GLY A 355 -19.41 5.35 -5.06
N HIS A 356 -18.53 4.72 -5.86
CA HIS A 356 -18.56 3.28 -6.10
C HIS A 356 -17.42 2.54 -5.41
N ARG A 357 -17.63 1.24 -5.15
CA ARG A 357 -16.62 0.34 -4.59
C ARG A 357 -16.23 -0.74 -5.57
N LEU A 358 -14.91 -1.02 -5.62
CA LEU A 358 -14.35 -2.13 -6.38
C LEU A 358 -13.52 -3.02 -5.45
N ASP A 359 -13.88 -4.29 -5.36
CA ASP A 359 -13.02 -5.34 -4.84
C ASP A 359 -12.26 -5.97 -6.02
N MET A 360 -10.94 -5.77 -6.08
CA MET A 360 -10.15 -6.11 -7.25
C MET A 360 -9.14 -7.22 -6.97
N ARG A 361 -9.12 -8.20 -7.87
CA ARG A 361 -8.02 -9.18 -7.97
C ARG A 361 -7.23 -8.91 -9.23
N ILE A 362 -5.93 -8.77 -9.09
CA ILE A 362 -5.07 -8.22 -10.14
C ILE A 362 -3.90 -9.14 -10.40
N ASN A 363 -3.66 -9.50 -11.68
CA ASN A 363 -2.39 -10.04 -12.14
C ASN A 363 -1.99 -9.40 -13.47
N ILE A 364 -1.11 -8.38 -13.40
CA ILE A 364 -0.73 -7.49 -14.51
C ILE A 364 0.78 -7.43 -14.68
N LYS A 365 1.42 -8.54 -15.03
CA LYS A 365 2.87 -8.58 -15.24
C LYS A 365 3.24 -8.19 -16.67
N GLY A 366 4.42 -7.64 -16.84
CA GLY A 366 4.97 -7.33 -18.16
C GLY A 366 5.01 -8.55 -19.09
N SER A 367 4.69 -8.33 -20.36
CA SER A 367 4.76 -9.33 -21.46
C SER A 367 3.85 -10.55 -21.33
N GLN A 368 2.82 -10.51 -20.49
CA GLN A 368 1.88 -11.63 -20.37
C GLN A 368 0.89 -11.65 -21.54
N THR A 369 0.47 -12.86 -21.90
CA THR A 369 -0.55 -13.19 -22.90
C THR A 369 -1.65 -14.02 -22.24
N PHE A 370 -2.77 -14.27 -22.93
CA PHE A 370 -3.80 -15.20 -22.45
C PHE A 370 -3.22 -16.59 -22.16
N ALA A 371 -2.35 -17.11 -23.03
CA ALA A 371 -1.65 -18.38 -22.81
C ALA A 371 -0.82 -18.37 -21.51
N ASN A 372 -0.17 -17.26 -21.20
CA ASN A 372 0.58 -17.15 -19.94
C ASN A 372 -0.35 -17.13 -18.72
N HIS A 373 -1.46 -16.42 -18.76
CA HIS A 373 -2.44 -16.40 -17.67
C HIS A 373 -3.05 -17.76 -17.38
N LEU A 374 -3.20 -18.62 -18.38
CA LEU A 374 -3.62 -20.01 -18.21
C LEU A 374 -2.66 -20.87 -17.37
N ALA A 375 -1.38 -20.47 -17.28
CA ALA A 375 -0.33 -21.22 -16.58
C ALA A 375 0.24 -20.50 -15.35
N LEU A 376 -0.02 -19.20 -15.19
CA LEU A 376 0.53 -18.42 -14.08
C LEU A 376 -0.20 -18.71 -12.77
N GLU A 377 0.56 -19.13 -11.76
CA GLU A 377 0.07 -19.44 -10.42
C GLU A 377 -0.84 -18.34 -9.83
N LEU A 378 -0.42 -17.07 -9.92
CA LEU A 378 -1.22 -15.95 -9.40
C LEU A 378 -2.49 -15.69 -10.21
N SER A 379 -2.45 -15.88 -11.54
CA SER A 379 -3.66 -15.78 -12.37
C SER A 379 -4.65 -16.89 -12.02
N GLN A 380 -4.16 -18.12 -11.90
CA GLN A 380 -4.98 -19.26 -11.55
C GLN A 380 -5.56 -19.14 -10.13
N ALA A 381 -4.77 -18.67 -9.17
CA ALA A 381 -5.26 -18.41 -7.82
C ALA A 381 -6.39 -17.36 -7.83
N ALA A 382 -6.21 -16.27 -8.58
CA ALA A 382 -7.24 -15.24 -8.71
C ALA A 382 -8.50 -15.77 -9.42
N ILE A 383 -8.36 -16.49 -10.54
CA ILE A 383 -9.50 -17.10 -11.25
C ILE A 383 -10.27 -18.06 -10.35
N ASN A 384 -9.55 -18.94 -9.62
CA ASN A 384 -10.16 -19.97 -8.75
C ASN A 384 -10.88 -19.36 -7.53
N GLU A 385 -10.53 -18.15 -7.10
CA GLU A 385 -11.26 -17.45 -6.04
C GLU A 385 -12.72 -17.22 -6.44
N GLY A 386 -12.97 -16.86 -7.70
CA GLY A 386 -14.31 -16.76 -8.26
C GLY A 386 -15.19 -15.65 -7.70
N GLY A 387 -16.48 -15.70 -8.09
CA GLY A 387 -17.49 -14.75 -7.62
C GLY A 387 -17.35 -13.34 -8.20
N TYR A 388 -16.73 -13.20 -9.37
CA TYR A 388 -16.54 -11.89 -10.03
C TYR A 388 -17.80 -11.45 -10.76
N ASP A 389 -18.08 -10.13 -10.68
CA ASP A 389 -19.08 -9.47 -11.51
C ASP A 389 -18.51 -9.17 -12.90
N TYR A 390 -17.24 -8.78 -12.96
CA TYR A 390 -16.53 -8.45 -14.20
C TYR A 390 -15.13 -9.06 -14.22
N ALA A 391 -14.68 -9.46 -15.41
CA ALA A 391 -13.29 -9.88 -15.66
C ALA A 391 -12.74 -9.16 -16.89
N PHE A 392 -11.81 -8.24 -16.70
CA PHE A 392 -11.10 -7.54 -17.77
C PHE A 392 -9.89 -8.37 -18.19
N LEU A 393 -9.87 -8.81 -19.45
CA LEU A 393 -8.82 -9.65 -20.02
C LEU A 393 -8.10 -8.87 -21.12
N GLN A 394 -6.79 -8.62 -20.94
CA GLN A 394 -5.96 -7.84 -21.85
C GLN A 394 -4.84 -8.71 -22.43
N GLU A 395 -4.79 -8.77 -23.75
CA GLU A 395 -3.79 -9.51 -24.51
C GLU A 395 -2.58 -8.63 -24.88
N GLN A 396 -1.60 -9.25 -25.54
CA GLN A 396 -0.44 -8.57 -26.10
C GLN A 396 -0.87 -7.50 -27.12
N SER A 397 -0.18 -6.37 -27.10
CA SER A 397 -0.55 -5.11 -27.76
C SER A 397 -0.97 -5.17 -29.22
N GLN A 398 -0.45 -6.13 -30.02
CA GLN A 398 -0.70 -6.24 -31.47
C GLN A 398 -1.55 -7.45 -31.83
N ALA A 399 -1.85 -8.29 -30.85
CA ALA A 399 -2.40 -9.62 -31.13
C ALA A 399 -3.72 -9.57 -31.86
N HIS A 400 -4.60 -8.64 -31.50
CA HIS A 400 -5.90 -8.47 -32.17
C HIS A 400 -5.74 -8.08 -33.65
N ALA A 401 -4.87 -7.14 -33.98
CA ALA A 401 -4.61 -6.72 -35.37
C ALA A 401 -3.99 -7.88 -36.19
N LYS A 402 -3.07 -8.65 -35.62
CA LYS A 402 -2.50 -9.84 -36.26
C LYS A 402 -3.56 -10.91 -36.51
N TYR A 403 -4.42 -11.16 -35.54
CA TYR A 403 -5.54 -12.09 -35.72
C TYR A 403 -6.48 -11.63 -36.82
N TYR A 404 -6.81 -10.35 -36.87
CA TYR A 404 -7.65 -9.80 -37.95
C TYR A 404 -7.03 -9.97 -39.34
N ALA A 405 -5.72 -9.72 -39.45
CA ALA A 405 -5.00 -9.82 -40.71
C ALA A 405 -4.88 -11.28 -41.22
N ASP A 406 -4.67 -12.23 -40.31
CA ASP A 406 -4.53 -13.65 -40.63
C ASP A 406 -5.07 -14.51 -39.46
N PRO A 407 -6.40 -14.79 -39.44
CA PRO A 407 -7.01 -15.61 -38.39
C PRO A 407 -6.53 -17.08 -38.38
N VAL A 408 -6.01 -17.59 -39.49
CA VAL A 408 -5.53 -18.97 -39.57
C VAL A 408 -4.19 -19.10 -38.85
N SER A 409 -3.22 -18.28 -39.22
CA SER A 409 -1.88 -18.31 -38.58
C SER A 409 -1.91 -17.83 -37.12
N ASN A 410 -2.85 -17.00 -36.73
CA ASN A 410 -2.99 -16.47 -35.37
C ASN A 410 -4.17 -17.08 -34.58
N GLY A 411 -4.73 -18.20 -35.04
CA GLY A 411 -5.91 -18.86 -34.45
C GLY A 411 -5.70 -19.35 -33.01
N GLN A 412 -4.46 -19.54 -32.57
CA GLN A 412 -4.14 -19.88 -31.18
C GLN A 412 -4.64 -18.80 -30.20
N LEU A 413 -4.62 -17.52 -30.58
CA LEU A 413 -5.13 -16.43 -29.78
C LEU A 413 -6.61 -16.64 -29.37
N LEU A 414 -7.47 -17.03 -30.32
CA LEU A 414 -8.87 -17.33 -30.02
C LEU A 414 -9.00 -18.57 -29.12
N THR A 415 -8.16 -19.57 -29.32
CA THR A 415 -8.15 -20.78 -28.48
C THR A 415 -7.77 -20.43 -27.04
N ASP A 416 -6.74 -19.64 -26.85
CA ASP A 416 -6.28 -19.20 -25.53
C ASP A 416 -7.33 -18.32 -24.84
N MET A 417 -7.98 -17.41 -25.58
CA MET A 417 -9.07 -16.59 -25.04
C MET A 417 -10.25 -17.47 -24.57
N ARG A 418 -10.70 -18.42 -25.39
CA ARG A 418 -11.78 -19.34 -25.03
C ARG A 418 -11.46 -20.17 -23.78
N ASN A 419 -10.23 -20.66 -23.67
CA ASN A 419 -9.80 -21.41 -22.51
C ASN A 419 -9.78 -20.52 -21.25
N LEU A 420 -9.30 -19.29 -21.36
CA LEU A 420 -9.21 -18.38 -20.24
C LEU A 420 -10.60 -17.90 -19.79
N SER A 421 -11.46 -17.50 -20.73
CA SER A 421 -12.84 -17.09 -20.46
C SER A 421 -13.66 -18.24 -19.84
N ALA A 422 -13.49 -19.47 -20.34
CA ALA A 422 -14.15 -20.65 -19.78
C ALA A 422 -13.72 -20.92 -18.33
N GLN A 423 -12.44 -20.77 -17.99
CA GLN A 423 -11.99 -20.88 -16.60
C GLN A 423 -12.60 -19.80 -15.70
N VAL A 424 -12.67 -18.54 -16.17
CA VAL A 424 -13.34 -17.47 -15.43
C VAL A 424 -14.82 -17.82 -15.20
N MET A 425 -15.53 -18.22 -16.24
CA MET A 425 -16.96 -18.58 -16.15
C MET A 425 -17.21 -19.82 -15.28
N GLN A 426 -16.27 -20.76 -15.23
CA GLN A 426 -16.36 -21.94 -14.35
C GLN A 426 -16.43 -21.54 -12.87
N HIS A 427 -15.68 -20.53 -12.46
CA HIS A 427 -15.60 -20.05 -11.07
C HIS A 427 -16.47 -18.81 -10.80
N SER A 428 -16.97 -18.17 -11.85
CA SER A 428 -17.81 -16.96 -11.79
C SER A 428 -18.89 -17.03 -12.87
N PRO A 429 -19.93 -17.88 -12.72
CA PRO A 429 -20.91 -18.14 -13.78
C PRO A 429 -21.72 -16.91 -14.24
N SER A 430 -21.84 -15.90 -13.39
CA SER A 430 -22.53 -14.63 -13.69
C SER A 430 -21.59 -13.52 -14.14
N CYS A 431 -20.30 -13.83 -14.28
CA CYS A 431 -19.29 -12.84 -14.63
C CYS A 431 -19.48 -12.29 -16.04
N ARG A 432 -19.33 -11.00 -16.21
CA ARG A 432 -19.22 -10.36 -17.51
C ARG A 432 -17.74 -10.31 -17.91
N VAL A 433 -17.35 -11.18 -18.83
CA VAL A 433 -15.98 -11.18 -19.36
C VAL A 433 -15.85 -10.05 -20.38
N VAL A 434 -14.95 -9.11 -20.12
CA VAL A 434 -14.65 -7.94 -20.94
C VAL A 434 -13.32 -8.15 -21.65
N LEU A 435 -13.34 -8.18 -22.98
CA LEU A 435 -12.11 -8.17 -23.79
C LEU A 435 -11.63 -6.72 -23.96
N GLU A 436 -10.44 -6.41 -23.47
CA GLU A 436 -9.88 -5.08 -23.66
C GLU A 436 -9.32 -4.92 -25.09
N ASN A 437 -9.89 -3.99 -25.86
CA ASN A 437 -9.28 -3.53 -27.11
C ASN A 437 -8.06 -2.68 -26.78
N THR A 438 -6.86 -3.16 -27.09
CA THR A 438 -5.61 -2.42 -26.95
C THR A 438 -5.59 -1.25 -27.94
N TRP A 439 -4.66 -0.33 -27.78
CA TRP A 439 -4.58 0.91 -28.57
C TRP A 439 -3.49 0.89 -29.63
N ALA A 440 -3.69 1.67 -30.68
CA ALA A 440 -2.64 2.02 -31.63
C ALA A 440 -1.52 2.82 -30.95
N PHE A 441 -0.28 2.65 -31.38
CA PHE A 441 0.90 3.33 -30.85
C PHE A 441 1.87 3.73 -31.97
N PRO A 442 2.58 4.88 -31.85
CA PRO A 442 3.36 5.45 -32.96
C PRO A 442 4.66 4.70 -33.28
N LYS A 443 5.13 3.82 -32.40
CA LYS A 443 6.36 3.05 -32.60
C LYS A 443 6.34 2.28 -33.93
N SER A 444 7.45 2.31 -34.67
CA SER A 444 7.59 1.61 -35.94
C SER A 444 6.57 2.01 -37.02
N GLY A 445 6.22 3.31 -37.07
CA GLY A 445 5.26 3.81 -38.07
C GLY A 445 3.85 3.22 -37.87
N TRP A 446 3.34 3.31 -36.65
CA TRP A 446 2.08 2.70 -36.24
C TRP A 446 2.07 1.19 -36.48
N ASP A 447 3.18 0.56 -36.11
CA ASP A 447 3.41 -0.89 -36.25
C ASP A 447 3.23 -1.40 -37.70
N GLY A 448 3.57 -0.57 -38.67
CA GLY A 448 3.46 -0.86 -40.10
C GLY A 448 2.09 -0.53 -40.72
N HIS A 449 1.13 -0.03 -39.95
CA HIS A 449 -0.21 0.33 -40.46
C HIS A 449 -0.28 1.73 -41.09
N GLY A 450 0.76 2.56 -40.94
CA GLY A 450 0.89 3.86 -41.57
C GLY A 450 0.13 5.02 -40.89
N SER A 451 -0.90 4.75 -40.10
CA SER A 451 -1.61 5.76 -39.29
C SER A 451 -2.20 5.18 -38.02
N SER A 452 -2.51 6.05 -37.07
CA SER A 452 -3.22 5.68 -35.83
C SER A 452 -4.56 5.01 -36.14
N SER A 453 -5.39 5.63 -36.95
CA SER A 453 -6.74 5.13 -37.25
C SER A 453 -6.72 3.82 -38.02
N ALA A 454 -5.75 3.59 -38.92
CA ALA A 454 -5.64 2.31 -39.63
C ALA A 454 -5.21 1.18 -38.68
N PHE A 455 -4.30 1.45 -37.76
CA PHE A 455 -3.88 0.48 -36.74
C PHE A 455 -5.01 0.19 -35.77
N GLU A 456 -5.71 1.24 -35.28
CA GLU A 456 -6.83 1.05 -34.38
C GLU A 456 -7.98 0.28 -35.04
N ALA A 457 -8.33 0.57 -36.29
CA ALA A 457 -9.35 -0.17 -37.02
C ALA A 457 -9.03 -1.68 -37.08
N ALA A 458 -7.77 -2.04 -37.27
CA ALA A 458 -7.36 -3.45 -37.28
C ALA A 458 -7.41 -4.09 -35.90
N LEU A 459 -7.02 -3.37 -34.84
CA LEU A 459 -7.11 -3.81 -33.44
C LEU A 459 -8.57 -4.05 -33.03
N LEU A 460 -9.45 -3.10 -33.29
CA LEU A 460 -10.87 -3.19 -32.95
C LEU A 460 -11.57 -4.30 -33.73
N ALA A 461 -11.29 -4.43 -35.02
CA ALA A 461 -11.87 -5.49 -35.84
C ALA A 461 -11.47 -6.88 -35.33
N GLY A 462 -10.20 -7.05 -34.93
CA GLY A 462 -9.72 -8.29 -34.34
C GLY A 462 -10.34 -8.59 -32.98
N ALA A 463 -10.45 -7.60 -32.10
CA ALA A 463 -11.11 -7.76 -30.81
C ALA A 463 -12.60 -8.12 -30.96
N LYS A 464 -13.34 -7.46 -31.84
CA LYS A 464 -14.73 -7.79 -32.16
C LYS A 464 -14.90 -9.19 -32.76
N ALA A 465 -13.98 -9.61 -33.63
CA ALA A 465 -14.02 -10.93 -34.21
C ALA A 465 -13.79 -12.04 -33.16
N ILE A 466 -12.86 -11.82 -32.22
CA ILE A 466 -12.63 -12.73 -31.10
C ILE A 466 -13.85 -12.77 -30.18
N ALA A 467 -14.40 -11.62 -29.79
CA ALA A 467 -15.57 -11.55 -28.93
C ALA A 467 -16.80 -12.22 -29.58
N ALA A 468 -17.02 -12.04 -30.88
CA ALA A 468 -18.10 -12.71 -31.61
C ALA A 468 -17.91 -14.25 -31.70
N ALA A 469 -16.67 -14.71 -31.65
CA ALA A 469 -16.34 -16.15 -31.73
C ALA A 469 -16.32 -16.84 -30.36
N ASP A 470 -16.20 -16.10 -29.26
CA ASP A 470 -16.21 -16.64 -27.88
C ASP A 470 -17.47 -16.18 -27.14
N THR A 471 -18.43 -17.10 -26.96
CA THR A 471 -19.72 -16.82 -26.33
C THR A 471 -19.63 -16.44 -24.84
N ASN A 472 -18.48 -16.67 -24.19
CA ASN A 472 -18.24 -16.21 -22.82
C ASN A 472 -17.88 -14.72 -22.74
N VAL A 473 -17.42 -14.12 -23.84
CA VAL A 473 -17.10 -12.69 -23.89
C VAL A 473 -18.38 -11.88 -23.99
N ALA A 474 -18.64 -11.09 -22.96
CA ALA A 474 -19.83 -10.24 -22.90
C ALA A 474 -19.71 -8.99 -23.76
N CYS A 475 -18.54 -8.36 -23.78
CA CYS A 475 -18.32 -7.09 -24.50
C CYS A 475 -16.84 -6.83 -24.77
N VAL A 476 -16.58 -5.83 -25.60
CA VAL A 476 -15.25 -5.26 -25.85
C VAL A 476 -15.15 -3.89 -25.17
N SER A 477 -14.15 -3.68 -24.34
CA SER A 477 -13.83 -2.35 -23.80
C SER A 477 -13.09 -1.52 -24.88
N PRO A 478 -13.66 -0.40 -25.40
CA PRO A 478 -13.15 0.31 -26.57
C PRO A 478 -12.01 1.29 -26.27
N ILE A 479 -11.01 0.83 -25.51
CA ILE A 479 -9.90 1.65 -25.03
C ILE A 479 -9.12 2.25 -26.21
N GLY A 480 -8.81 1.45 -27.22
CA GLY A 480 -8.07 1.88 -28.40
C GLY A 480 -8.79 2.96 -29.19
N VAL A 481 -10.12 2.84 -29.32
CA VAL A 481 -10.96 3.87 -29.95
C VAL A 481 -10.84 5.22 -29.21
N ALA A 482 -10.82 5.20 -27.88
CA ALA A 482 -10.63 6.41 -27.09
C ALA A 482 -9.22 7.01 -27.29
N PHE A 483 -8.18 6.18 -27.40
CA PHE A 483 -6.82 6.64 -27.72
C PHE A 483 -6.74 7.30 -29.10
N ASP A 484 -7.32 6.67 -30.14
CA ASP A 484 -7.34 7.24 -31.49
C ASP A 484 -8.09 8.57 -31.55
N LYS A 485 -9.24 8.65 -30.87
CA LYS A 485 -10.02 9.88 -30.76
C LYS A 485 -9.29 10.98 -30.00
N ALA A 486 -8.62 10.65 -28.89
CA ALA A 486 -7.79 11.60 -28.14
C ALA A 486 -6.65 12.13 -29.02
N TYR A 487 -5.96 11.24 -29.71
CA TYR A 487 -4.88 11.62 -30.62
C TYR A 487 -5.38 12.52 -31.76
N ALA A 488 -6.49 12.17 -32.41
CA ALA A 488 -7.10 12.94 -33.46
C ALA A 488 -7.58 14.34 -33.00
N SER A 489 -7.95 14.48 -31.71
CA SER A 489 -8.34 15.78 -31.11
C SER A 489 -7.14 16.63 -30.66
N GLY A 490 -5.90 16.17 -30.92
CA GLY A 490 -4.67 16.89 -30.59
C GLY A 490 -4.06 16.55 -29.22
N ILE A 491 -4.62 15.60 -28.46
CA ILE A 491 -3.99 15.09 -27.23
C ILE A 491 -3.00 13.98 -27.64
N THR A 492 -1.77 14.37 -27.92
CA THR A 492 -0.73 13.47 -28.45
C THR A 492 0.15 12.87 -27.36
N ASP A 493 0.07 13.37 -26.12
CA ASP A 493 0.85 12.90 -24.97
C ASP A 493 0.10 11.77 -24.24
N LEU A 494 -0.01 10.60 -24.89
CA LEU A 494 -0.67 9.40 -24.36
C LEU A 494 0.28 8.26 -24.12
N TRP A 495 1.47 8.30 -24.75
CA TRP A 495 2.44 7.21 -24.72
C TRP A 495 3.67 7.56 -23.91
N TYR A 496 4.26 6.54 -23.32
CA TYR A 496 5.54 6.61 -22.64
C TYR A 496 6.68 6.89 -23.63
N THR A 497 7.87 7.18 -23.12
CA THR A 497 9.06 7.51 -23.94
C THR A 497 9.44 6.45 -24.97
N ASP A 498 8.95 5.23 -24.83
CA ASP A 498 9.16 4.14 -25.79
C ASP A 498 8.16 4.17 -26.97
N SER A 499 7.27 5.14 -26.98
CA SER A 499 6.24 5.35 -28.01
C SER A 499 5.28 4.14 -28.18
N LYS A 500 5.04 3.38 -27.11
CA LYS A 500 4.19 2.19 -27.14
C LYS A 500 3.34 2.01 -25.87
N HIS A 501 4.00 1.95 -24.70
CA HIS A 501 3.30 1.81 -23.43
C HIS A 501 2.53 3.10 -23.12
N PRO A 502 1.47 3.05 -22.31
CA PRO A 502 0.79 4.27 -21.92
C PRO A 502 1.70 5.08 -21.00
N ASN A 503 1.59 6.40 -21.05
CA ASN A 503 2.03 7.27 -19.98
C ASN A 503 0.88 7.48 -18.97
N ILE A 504 1.02 8.46 -18.08
CA ILE A 504 0.00 8.75 -17.07
C ILE A 504 -1.36 9.11 -17.67
N ASN A 505 -1.38 9.88 -18.78
CA ASN A 505 -2.59 10.29 -19.48
C ASN A 505 -3.27 9.11 -20.17
N GLY A 506 -2.48 8.27 -20.86
CA GLY A 506 -3.01 7.06 -21.52
C GLY A 506 -3.54 6.04 -20.51
N ALA A 507 -2.85 5.82 -19.38
CA ALA A 507 -3.33 4.95 -18.32
C ALA A 507 -4.63 5.47 -17.67
N TYR A 508 -4.76 6.80 -17.54
CA TYR A 508 -5.97 7.44 -17.05
C TYR A 508 -7.14 7.28 -18.03
N LEU A 509 -6.90 7.53 -19.32
CA LEU A 509 -7.91 7.33 -20.36
C LEU A 509 -8.45 5.90 -20.37
N LYS A 510 -7.55 4.91 -20.28
CA LYS A 510 -7.92 3.49 -20.14
C LYS A 510 -8.82 3.27 -18.91
N ALA A 511 -8.47 3.86 -17.77
CA ALA A 511 -9.26 3.73 -16.56
C ALA A 511 -10.65 4.37 -16.70
N CYS A 512 -10.74 5.53 -17.37
CA CYS A 512 -12.02 6.18 -17.66
C CYS A 512 -12.93 5.30 -18.54
N VAL A 513 -12.41 4.71 -19.60
CA VAL A 513 -13.17 3.79 -20.46
C VAL A 513 -13.67 2.57 -19.66
N ASN A 514 -12.79 1.93 -18.87
CA ASN A 514 -13.17 0.78 -18.06
C ASN A 514 -14.19 1.15 -16.97
N TYR A 515 -14.11 2.35 -16.39
CA TYR A 515 -15.12 2.86 -15.47
C TYR A 515 -16.50 2.95 -16.16
N LEU A 516 -16.56 3.50 -17.36
CA LEU A 516 -17.81 3.62 -18.10
C LEU A 516 -18.37 2.26 -18.54
N VAL A 517 -17.52 1.28 -18.82
CA VAL A 517 -17.96 -0.11 -19.07
C VAL A 517 -18.58 -0.72 -17.82
N LEU A 518 -18.02 -0.44 -16.62
CA LEU A 518 -18.51 -0.97 -15.34
C LEU A 518 -19.81 -0.32 -14.89
N PHE A 519 -19.91 1.02 -14.98
CA PHE A 519 -20.97 1.78 -14.33
C PHE A 519 -21.91 2.49 -15.30
N GLY A 520 -21.42 2.92 -16.46
CA GLY A 520 -22.22 3.59 -17.49
C GLY A 520 -22.73 4.96 -17.11
N GLU A 521 -22.08 5.59 -16.18
CA GLU A 521 -22.46 6.88 -15.63
C GLU A 521 -21.47 7.94 -16.06
N GLN A 522 -21.96 9.13 -16.41
CA GLN A 522 -21.10 10.28 -16.67
C GLN A 522 -20.29 10.63 -15.43
N PHE A 523 -19.09 11.14 -15.65
CA PHE A 523 -18.27 11.66 -14.57
C PHE A 523 -18.84 12.97 -14.03
N ASP A 524 -18.90 13.11 -12.72
CA ASP A 524 -19.19 14.38 -12.06
C ASP A 524 -17.92 15.21 -11.78
N ASP A 525 -18.10 16.39 -11.19
CA ASP A 525 -17.00 17.31 -10.87
C ASP A 525 -16.02 16.76 -9.81
N ASN A 526 -16.40 15.69 -9.07
CA ASN A 526 -15.57 15.07 -8.05
C ASN A 526 -14.65 13.99 -8.60
N ALA A 527 -14.74 13.66 -9.89
CA ALA A 527 -13.96 12.60 -10.50
C ALA A 527 -12.46 12.81 -10.30
N ALA A 528 -11.80 11.82 -9.69
CA ALA A 528 -10.39 11.90 -9.37
C ALA A 528 -9.52 12.01 -10.62
N ASP A 529 -8.60 12.97 -10.64
CA ASP A 529 -7.67 13.17 -11.76
C ASP A 529 -6.50 12.17 -11.77
N CYS A 530 -6.30 11.43 -10.69
CA CYS A 530 -5.31 10.36 -10.55
C CYS A 530 -3.87 10.77 -10.94
N GLY A 531 -3.48 12.02 -10.63
CA GLY A 531 -2.17 12.59 -10.94
C GLY A 531 -2.02 13.17 -12.36
N VAL A 532 -3.07 13.16 -13.17
CA VAL A 532 -3.15 13.88 -14.45
C VAL A 532 -3.47 15.35 -14.18
N ALA A 533 -2.98 16.27 -15.02
CA ALA A 533 -3.35 17.68 -14.92
C ALA A 533 -4.87 17.85 -15.13
N ALA A 534 -5.53 18.62 -14.28
CA ALA A 534 -7.00 18.71 -14.21
C ALA A 534 -7.67 18.98 -15.57
N ASP A 535 -7.15 19.95 -16.35
CA ASP A 535 -7.67 20.26 -17.69
C ASP A 535 -7.53 19.09 -18.67
N THR A 536 -6.45 18.32 -18.57
CA THR A 536 -6.22 17.14 -19.40
C THR A 536 -7.13 16.00 -18.93
N ALA A 537 -7.25 15.78 -17.64
CA ALA A 537 -8.13 14.76 -17.07
C ALA A 537 -9.59 14.98 -17.49
N ALA A 538 -10.09 16.21 -17.42
CA ALA A 538 -11.44 16.56 -17.86
C ALA A 538 -11.66 16.25 -19.36
N LYS A 539 -10.69 16.58 -20.22
CA LYS A 539 -10.77 16.26 -21.66
C LYS A 539 -10.77 14.77 -21.93
N LEU A 540 -9.94 14.01 -21.19
CA LEU A 540 -9.86 12.56 -21.34
C LEU A 540 -11.13 11.87 -20.86
N ARG A 541 -11.75 12.33 -19.77
CA ARG A 541 -13.08 11.88 -19.34
C ARG A 541 -14.14 12.11 -20.42
N ALA A 542 -14.22 13.33 -20.94
CA ALA A 542 -15.17 13.66 -22.00
C ALA A 542 -14.98 12.81 -23.27
N ILE A 543 -13.73 12.49 -23.64
CA ILE A 543 -13.45 11.58 -24.76
C ILE A 543 -13.91 10.16 -24.46
N ALA A 544 -13.66 9.66 -23.24
CA ALA A 544 -14.12 8.34 -22.84
C ALA A 544 -15.65 8.24 -22.86
N GLU A 545 -16.35 9.26 -22.34
CA GLU A 545 -17.81 9.36 -22.38
C GLU A 545 -18.35 9.32 -23.81
N ASP A 546 -17.79 10.12 -24.69
CA ASP A 546 -18.20 10.22 -26.09
C ASP A 546 -17.90 8.94 -26.91
N VAL A 547 -16.98 8.10 -26.46
CA VAL A 547 -16.71 6.78 -27.07
C VAL A 547 -17.63 5.69 -26.53
N VAL A 548 -18.02 5.76 -25.27
CA VAL A 548 -18.77 4.66 -24.62
C VAL A 548 -20.25 4.97 -24.52
N LEU A 549 -20.64 6.15 -24.02
CA LEU A 549 -22.03 6.48 -23.74
C LEU A 549 -22.82 6.74 -25.04
N GLY A 550 -23.93 6.03 -25.20
CA GLY A 550 -24.73 6.07 -26.43
C GLY A 550 -24.21 5.18 -27.56
N HIS A 551 -23.05 4.52 -27.36
CA HIS A 551 -22.41 3.58 -28.29
C HIS A 551 -22.29 2.16 -27.75
N GLU A 552 -22.90 1.87 -26.60
CA GLU A 552 -22.75 0.60 -25.87
C GLU A 552 -23.02 -0.62 -26.75
N SER A 553 -24.05 -0.56 -27.59
CA SER A 553 -24.42 -1.67 -28.49
C SER A 553 -23.36 -1.97 -29.53
N GLU A 554 -22.51 -1.00 -29.91
CA GLU A 554 -21.42 -1.22 -30.85
C GLU A 554 -20.33 -2.11 -30.30
N TYR A 555 -20.21 -2.18 -28.97
CA TYR A 555 -19.19 -2.93 -28.25
C TYR A 555 -19.77 -4.12 -27.48
N GLY A 556 -21.09 -4.37 -27.55
CA GLY A 556 -21.77 -5.42 -26.79
C GLY A 556 -21.91 -5.10 -25.29
N ILE A 557 -21.78 -3.83 -24.89
CA ILE A 557 -21.93 -3.42 -23.50
C ILE A 557 -23.43 -3.40 -23.17
N GLU A 558 -23.85 -4.34 -22.34
CA GLU A 558 -25.18 -4.41 -21.74
C GLU A 558 -25.03 -4.19 -20.22
N ARG A 559 -26.03 -3.63 -19.57
CA ARG A 559 -25.99 -3.32 -18.14
C ARG A 559 -27.16 -3.92 -17.40
#